data_d24bdf545bc9c9b6e2a51c38d072817d
#
_entry.id   d24bdf545bc9c9b6e2a51c38d072817d
#
_cell.length_a   1.000
_cell.length_b   1.000
_cell.length_c   1.000
_cell.angle_alpha   90.00
_cell.angle_beta   90.00
_cell.angle_gamma   90.00
#
_symmetry.space_group_name_H-M   'P 1'
#
loop_
_entity.id
_entity.type
_entity.pdbx_description
1 polymer ?
#
loop_
_entity_poly.entity_id
_entity_poly.type
_entity_poly.pdbx_seq_one_letter_code
_entity_poly.pdbx_strand_id
1 'polypeptide(L)'
;MHRFAAKTEPACEAARRALLSQRYIASSTKPDSVDGSKNFQPDNDSHAVIEIHVVCMTDGLKSNSSTAYVNAAQDRYALKKSNTSASVGLSVFGSLSLPIGSSDDSMVKVASETIPAGVFYQRFFALVDNYLKADAAQPADVAAAATPKEPLPSMNDAVPPIGAAQTGDDSQKATTTK
;
A
#
# COMPACT_ATOMS: atom_id res chain seq x y z
N MET A 1 20.22 -11.21 -5.58
CA MET A 1 20.65 -10.57 -6.84
C MET A 1 20.37 -11.47 -8.02
N HIS A 2 20.05 -10.86 -9.17
CA HIS A 2 19.75 -11.55 -10.42
C HIS A 2 20.26 -10.72 -11.61
N ARG A 3 20.84 -11.39 -12.63
CA ARG A 3 21.35 -10.74 -13.84
C ARG A 3 20.33 -10.83 -14.96
N PHE A 4 20.10 -9.72 -15.64
CA PHE A 4 19.23 -9.61 -16.81
C PHE A 4 20.01 -9.28 -18.07
N ALA A 5 19.60 -9.83 -19.21
CA ALA A 5 20.11 -9.48 -20.54
C ALA A 5 19.44 -8.18 -21.06
N ALA A 6 19.43 -7.15 -20.23
CA ALA A 6 18.83 -5.86 -20.50
C ALA A 6 19.64 -4.75 -19.83
N LYS A 7 19.57 -3.53 -20.36
CA LYS A 7 20.18 -2.36 -19.72
C LYS A 7 19.51 -2.06 -18.39
N THR A 8 20.13 -1.24 -17.57
CA THR A 8 19.69 -0.87 -16.23
C THR A 8 18.27 -0.28 -16.21
N GLU A 9 17.98 0.67 -17.10
CA GLU A 9 16.69 1.36 -17.13
C GLU A 9 15.51 0.42 -17.48
N PRO A 10 15.55 -0.40 -18.57
CA PRO A 10 14.49 -1.39 -18.80
C PRO A 10 14.35 -2.41 -17.71
N ALA A 11 15.46 -2.84 -17.07
CA ALA A 11 15.41 -3.81 -15.99
C ALA A 11 14.69 -3.24 -14.75
N CYS A 12 14.97 -1.98 -14.38
CA CYS A 12 14.29 -1.32 -13.28
C CYS A 12 12.83 -1.01 -13.61
N GLU A 13 12.51 -0.62 -14.84
CA GLU A 13 11.11 -0.42 -15.24
C GLU A 13 10.31 -1.73 -15.22
N ALA A 14 10.90 -2.85 -15.65
CA ALA A 14 10.28 -4.16 -15.52
C ALA A 14 10.08 -4.57 -14.05
N ALA A 15 11.06 -4.25 -13.18
CA ALA A 15 10.94 -4.47 -11.74
C ALA A 15 9.80 -3.63 -11.14
N ARG A 16 9.65 -2.37 -11.54
CA ARG A 16 8.55 -1.49 -11.13
C ARG A 16 7.20 -2.08 -11.54
N ARG A 17 7.05 -2.54 -12.78
CA ARG A 17 5.82 -3.18 -13.27
C ARG A 17 5.54 -4.48 -12.52
N ALA A 18 6.57 -5.26 -12.21
CA ALA A 18 6.44 -6.48 -11.40
C ALA A 18 5.87 -6.17 -10.01
N LEU A 19 6.35 -5.12 -9.34
CA LEU A 19 5.82 -4.68 -8.05
C LEU A 19 4.37 -4.22 -8.16
N LEU A 20 4.05 -3.35 -9.13
CA LEU A 20 2.70 -2.85 -9.36
C LEU A 20 1.70 -4.00 -9.64
N SER A 21 2.09 -5.00 -10.43
CA SER A 21 1.24 -6.16 -10.73
C SER A 21 0.92 -7.01 -9.50
N GLN A 22 1.81 -6.99 -8.51
CA GLN A 22 1.62 -7.63 -7.21
C GLN A 22 0.94 -6.72 -6.17
N ARG A 23 0.41 -5.56 -6.61
CA ARG A 23 -0.29 -4.57 -5.78
C ARG A 23 0.61 -3.91 -4.72
N TYR A 24 1.89 -3.75 -5.02
CA TYR A 24 2.74 -2.84 -4.25
C TYR A 24 2.50 -1.40 -4.71
N ILE A 25 2.59 -0.47 -3.78
CA ILE A 25 2.74 0.95 -4.10
C ILE A 25 4.21 1.13 -4.47
N ALA A 26 4.48 1.40 -5.74
CA ALA A 26 5.84 1.53 -6.25
C ALA A 26 6.19 3.00 -6.51
N SER A 27 7.34 3.44 -6.00
CA SER A 27 7.94 4.75 -6.25
C SER A 27 9.34 4.58 -6.84
N SER A 28 9.74 5.53 -7.66
CA SER A 28 11.10 5.57 -8.23
C SER A 28 11.61 7.00 -8.12
N THR A 29 12.64 7.18 -7.31
CA THR A 29 13.33 8.47 -7.14
C THR A 29 14.48 8.63 -8.13
N LYS A 30 14.97 7.50 -8.68
CA LYS A 30 16.07 7.43 -9.62
C LYS A 30 15.77 6.38 -10.70
N PRO A 31 16.34 6.52 -11.91
CA PRO A 31 16.09 5.57 -13.01
C PRO A 31 16.67 4.16 -12.76
N ASP A 32 17.58 4.04 -11.80
CA ASP A 32 18.28 2.81 -11.42
C ASP A 32 17.78 2.17 -10.12
N SER A 33 16.73 2.75 -9.50
CA SER A 33 16.17 2.22 -8.25
C SER A 33 14.65 2.30 -8.20
N VAL A 34 14.05 1.31 -7.57
CA VAL A 34 12.60 1.23 -7.34
C VAL A 34 12.34 0.79 -5.92
N ASP A 35 11.49 1.53 -5.24
CA ASP A 35 11.00 1.21 -3.91
C ASP A 35 9.55 0.76 -4.00
N GLY A 36 9.19 -0.27 -3.26
CA GLY A 36 7.84 -0.79 -3.21
C GLY A 36 7.38 -1.02 -1.77
N SER A 37 6.16 -0.65 -1.45
CA SER A 37 5.55 -0.96 -0.16
C SER A 37 4.19 -1.62 -0.34
N LYS A 38 3.86 -2.54 0.55
CA LYS A 38 2.56 -3.21 0.58
C LYS A 38 2.12 -3.41 2.00
N ASN A 39 0.92 -2.90 2.28
CA ASN A 39 0.28 -3.02 3.58
C ASN A 39 -0.77 -4.11 3.54
N PHE A 40 -0.88 -4.88 4.61
CA PHE A 40 -1.95 -5.85 4.80
C PHE A 40 -2.23 -6.08 6.28
N GLN A 41 -3.44 -6.50 6.56
CA GLN A 41 -3.92 -6.76 7.90
C GLN A 41 -4.21 -8.25 8.03
N PRO A 42 -3.30 -9.04 8.67
CA PRO A 42 -3.50 -10.47 8.85
C PRO A 42 -4.71 -10.79 9.74
N ASP A 43 -4.92 -9.96 10.76
CA ASP A 43 -6.04 -10.03 11.70
C ASP A 43 -6.40 -8.64 12.26
N ASN A 44 -7.48 -8.55 13.03
CA ASN A 44 -8.03 -7.26 13.47
C ASN A 44 -7.08 -6.43 14.33
N ASP A 45 -6.21 -7.08 15.09
CA ASP A 45 -5.32 -6.45 16.06
C ASP A 45 -3.86 -6.38 15.56
N SER A 46 -3.61 -6.78 14.30
CA SER A 46 -2.27 -6.74 13.70
C SER A 46 -2.26 -6.13 12.31
N HIS A 47 -1.15 -5.48 12.00
CA HIS A 47 -0.87 -4.88 10.70
C HIS A 47 0.53 -5.27 10.27
N ALA A 48 0.71 -5.56 8.98
CA ALA A 48 2.02 -5.88 8.42
C ALA A 48 2.33 -5.01 7.21
N VAL A 49 3.59 -4.61 7.09
CA VAL A 49 4.12 -3.84 5.97
C VAL A 49 5.28 -4.61 5.37
N ILE A 50 5.25 -4.83 4.07
CA ILE A 50 6.43 -5.30 3.32
C ILE A 50 6.99 -4.12 2.54
N GLU A 51 8.27 -3.85 2.75
CA GLU A 51 9.05 -2.89 1.99
C GLU A 51 10.06 -3.61 1.13
N ILE A 52 10.19 -3.21 -0.14
CA ILE A 52 11.10 -3.80 -1.11
C ILE A 52 11.92 -2.68 -1.73
N HIS A 53 13.25 -2.85 -1.72
CA HIS A 53 14.19 -1.96 -2.39
C HIS A 53 14.87 -2.72 -3.52
N VAL A 54 14.76 -2.20 -4.73
CA VAL A 54 15.40 -2.74 -5.93
C VAL A 54 16.39 -1.74 -6.47
N VAL A 55 17.63 -2.17 -6.69
CA VAL A 55 18.68 -1.36 -7.32
C VAL A 55 19.21 -2.12 -8.51
N CYS A 56 19.20 -1.50 -9.69
CA CYS A 56 19.68 -2.07 -10.92
C CYS A 56 21.03 -1.44 -11.29
N MET A 57 22.05 -2.27 -11.49
CA MET A 57 23.40 -1.82 -11.81
C MET A 57 23.87 -2.40 -13.14
N THR A 58 24.54 -1.60 -13.93
CA THR A 58 25.15 -2.05 -15.20
C THR A 58 26.31 -3.00 -14.91
N ASP A 59 26.42 -4.12 -15.63
CA ASP A 59 27.50 -5.11 -15.47
C ASP A 59 28.84 -4.70 -16.09
N GLY A 60 28.98 -3.49 -16.60
CA GLY A 60 30.20 -2.92 -17.18
C GLY A 60 29.88 -1.77 -18.14
N LEU A 61 30.89 -0.95 -18.41
CA LEU A 61 30.75 0.33 -19.15
C LEU A 61 30.15 0.21 -20.60
N LYS A 62 30.19 -0.97 -21.19
CA LYS A 62 29.65 -1.22 -22.54
C LYS A 62 28.71 -2.43 -22.58
N SER A 63 28.27 -2.90 -21.41
CA SER A 63 27.43 -4.09 -21.31
C SER A 63 25.96 -3.75 -21.62
N ASN A 64 25.30 -4.64 -22.36
CA ASN A 64 23.86 -4.62 -22.55
C ASN A 64 23.14 -5.48 -21.50
N SER A 65 23.82 -5.76 -20.38
CA SER A 65 23.29 -6.51 -19.23
C SER A 65 23.37 -5.72 -17.95
N SER A 66 22.48 -6.02 -17.04
CA SER A 66 22.41 -5.40 -15.73
C SER A 66 22.13 -6.44 -14.66
N THR A 67 22.54 -6.14 -13.44
CA THR A 67 22.25 -6.95 -12.24
C THR A 67 21.31 -6.17 -11.33
N ALA A 68 20.18 -6.78 -10.96
CA ALA A 68 19.30 -6.25 -9.94
C ALA A 68 19.61 -6.83 -8.57
N TYR A 69 19.78 -5.95 -7.61
CA TYR A 69 19.91 -6.25 -6.19
C TYR A 69 18.57 -5.92 -5.53
N VAL A 70 18.04 -6.87 -4.78
CA VAL A 70 16.76 -6.71 -4.11
C VAL A 70 16.91 -7.02 -2.64
N ASN A 71 16.40 -6.12 -1.83
CA ASN A 71 16.23 -6.31 -0.40
C ASN A 71 14.74 -6.14 -0.05
N ALA A 72 14.20 -7.02 0.78
CA ALA A 72 12.84 -6.94 1.25
C ALA A 72 12.79 -7.13 2.78
N ALA A 73 12.06 -6.28 3.45
CA ALA A 73 11.84 -6.33 4.89
C ALA A 73 10.33 -6.42 5.18
N GLN A 74 9.99 -7.10 6.25
CA GLN A 74 8.62 -7.17 6.77
C GLN A 74 8.57 -6.59 8.18
N ASP A 75 7.74 -5.58 8.36
CA ASP A 75 7.43 -4.98 9.64
C ASP A 75 6.06 -5.49 10.11
N ARG A 76 5.97 -5.83 11.39
CA ARG A 76 4.71 -6.19 12.03
C ARG A 76 4.38 -5.21 13.13
N TYR A 77 3.13 -4.82 13.18
CA TYR A 77 2.55 -3.93 14.17
C TYR A 77 1.43 -4.66 14.88
N ALA A 78 1.32 -4.45 16.19
CA ALA A 78 0.21 -4.96 16.99
C ALA A 78 -0.47 -3.81 17.74
N LEU A 79 -1.77 -3.97 17.99
CA LEU A 79 -2.54 -3.03 18.77
C LEU A 79 -2.18 -3.16 20.23
N LYS A 80 -1.61 -2.11 20.82
CA LYS A 80 -1.38 -2.02 22.26
C LYS A 80 -2.57 -1.35 22.92
N LYS A 81 -3.33 -2.13 23.68
CA LYS A 81 -4.43 -1.62 24.51
C LYS A 81 -3.83 -1.15 25.83
N SER A 82 -3.83 0.15 26.09
CA SER A 82 -3.43 0.71 27.37
C SER A 82 -4.69 0.89 28.24
N ASN A 83 -4.87 0.00 29.22
CA ASN A 83 -5.90 0.16 30.23
C ASN A 83 -5.38 1.12 31.30
N THR A 84 -5.66 2.39 31.17
CA THR A 84 -5.45 3.38 32.24
C THR A 84 -6.68 3.38 33.14
N SER A 85 -6.69 2.53 34.19
CA SER A 85 -7.66 2.64 35.26
C SER A 85 -7.17 3.68 36.27
N ALA A 86 -7.71 4.88 36.22
CA ALA A 86 -7.51 5.89 37.23
C ALA A 86 -8.48 5.60 38.41
N SER A 87 -7.97 5.12 39.55
CA SER A 87 -8.74 5.02 40.76
C SER A 87 -8.71 6.36 41.52
N VAL A 88 -9.82 7.07 41.53
CA VAL A 88 -9.98 8.25 42.39
C VAL A 88 -10.49 7.79 43.74
N GLY A 89 -9.60 7.74 44.71
CA GLY A 89 -9.94 7.44 46.12
C GLY A 89 -10.58 8.64 46.80
N LEU A 90 -11.90 8.63 47.02
CA LEU A 90 -12.58 9.52 47.97
C LEU A 90 -12.63 8.82 49.32
N SER A 91 -11.76 9.25 50.21
CA SER A 91 -11.47 8.56 51.51
C SER A 91 -12.49 8.74 52.62
N VAL A 92 -13.72 9.19 52.35
CA VAL A 92 -14.69 9.43 53.46
C VAL A 92 -15.97 8.59 53.34
N PHE A 93 -16.35 8.08 52.16
CA PHE A 93 -17.58 7.30 52.00
C PHE A 93 -17.47 6.13 51.00
N GLY A 94 -16.39 5.37 51.04
CA GLY A 94 -16.25 4.20 50.18
C GLY A 94 -15.60 4.54 48.82
N SER A 95 -14.72 3.67 48.33
CA SER A 95 -14.07 3.80 47.05
C SER A 95 -15.04 3.43 45.92
N LEU A 96 -15.51 4.41 45.16
CA LEU A 96 -16.22 4.18 43.91
C LEU A 96 -15.19 4.21 42.78
N SER A 97 -14.80 3.07 42.28
CA SER A 97 -13.93 2.95 41.09
C SER A 97 -14.78 3.11 39.86
N LEU A 98 -14.83 4.32 39.32
CA LEU A 98 -15.36 4.55 37.97
C LEU A 98 -14.24 4.27 36.97
N PRO A 99 -14.34 3.27 36.09
CA PRO A 99 -13.40 3.10 35.01
C PRO A 99 -13.63 4.24 34.00
N ILE A 100 -12.89 5.34 34.14
CA ILE A 100 -12.78 6.36 33.09
C ILE A 100 -11.74 5.82 32.11
N GLY A 101 -12.19 4.92 31.25
CA GLY A 101 -11.35 4.35 30.22
C GLY A 101 -11.31 5.27 29.01
N SER A 102 -10.26 6.07 28.88
CA SER A 102 -9.78 6.46 27.56
C SER A 102 -8.91 5.31 27.07
N SER A 103 -9.43 4.49 26.17
CA SER A 103 -8.63 3.48 25.47
C SER A 103 -7.82 4.20 24.40
N ASP A 104 -6.61 4.61 24.74
CA ASP A 104 -5.61 5.04 23.74
C ASP A 104 -5.06 3.79 23.07
N ASP A 105 -5.80 3.27 22.08
CA ASP A 105 -5.36 2.17 21.26
C ASP A 105 -4.31 2.67 20.28
N SER A 106 -3.07 2.22 20.43
CA SER A 106 -1.95 2.60 19.56
C SER A 106 -1.34 1.38 18.88
N MET A 107 -1.06 1.51 17.57
CA MET A 107 -0.32 0.49 16.81
C MET A 107 1.16 0.66 17.11
N VAL A 108 1.79 -0.37 17.65
CA VAL A 108 3.22 -0.40 17.94
C VAL A 108 3.92 -1.44 17.08
N LYS A 109 5.11 -1.11 16.58
CA LYS A 109 5.97 -2.03 15.84
C LYS A 109 6.50 -3.09 16.82
N VAL A 110 6.15 -4.35 16.58
CA VAL A 110 6.51 -5.47 17.45
C VAL A 110 7.60 -6.38 16.86
N ALA A 111 7.79 -6.34 15.54
CA ALA A 111 8.82 -7.09 14.85
C ALA A 111 9.25 -6.37 13.58
N SER A 112 10.50 -6.57 13.19
CA SER A 112 11.06 -6.16 11.91
C SER A 112 12.04 -7.22 11.47
N GLU A 113 11.84 -7.82 10.31
CA GLU A 113 12.70 -8.89 9.81
C GLU A 113 12.96 -8.73 8.31
N THR A 114 14.18 -9.01 7.87
CA THR A 114 14.49 -9.09 6.45
C THR A 114 13.98 -10.43 5.92
N ILE A 115 13.27 -10.40 4.80
CA ILE A 115 12.77 -11.62 4.14
C ILE A 115 14.00 -12.42 3.64
N PRO A 116 14.16 -13.67 4.08
CA PRO A 116 15.34 -14.49 3.74
C PRO A 116 15.34 -14.85 2.25
N ALA A 117 16.52 -15.12 1.72
CA ALA A 117 16.70 -15.60 0.36
C ALA A 117 15.89 -16.88 0.12
N GLY A 118 15.14 -16.94 -0.97
CA GLY A 118 14.29 -18.10 -1.26
C GLY A 118 13.27 -17.84 -2.35
N VAL A 119 12.15 -18.55 -2.26
CA VAL A 119 11.05 -18.57 -3.27
C VAL A 119 10.50 -17.18 -3.56
N PHE A 120 10.47 -16.30 -2.56
CA PHE A 120 9.99 -14.91 -2.72
C PHE A 120 10.78 -14.18 -3.82
N TYR A 121 12.10 -14.17 -3.71
CA TYR A 121 12.98 -13.49 -4.68
C TYR A 121 12.98 -14.22 -6.04
N GLN A 122 12.91 -15.53 -6.05
CA GLN A 122 12.85 -16.31 -7.29
C GLN A 122 11.60 -15.95 -8.11
N ARG A 123 10.43 -15.88 -7.45
CA ARG A 123 9.18 -15.47 -8.09
C ARG A 123 9.21 -14.03 -8.56
N PHE A 124 9.79 -13.14 -7.77
CA PHE A 124 9.95 -11.74 -8.16
C PHE A 124 10.81 -11.61 -9.42
N PHE A 125 11.99 -12.23 -9.46
CA PHE A 125 12.88 -12.17 -10.61
C PHE A 125 12.27 -12.82 -11.86
N ALA A 126 11.57 -13.94 -11.72
CA ALA A 126 10.86 -14.57 -12.82
C ALA A 126 9.77 -13.65 -13.41
N LEU A 127 9.11 -12.87 -12.56
CA LEU A 127 8.12 -11.90 -13.01
C LEU A 127 8.77 -10.72 -13.75
N VAL A 128 9.91 -10.23 -13.28
CA VAL A 128 10.70 -9.19 -13.98
C VAL A 128 11.15 -9.69 -15.36
N ASP A 129 11.66 -10.92 -15.45
CA ASP A 129 12.03 -11.54 -16.73
C ASP A 129 10.84 -11.61 -17.71
N ASN A 130 9.65 -11.92 -17.21
CA ASN A 130 8.46 -11.98 -18.06
C ASN A 130 8.10 -10.60 -18.62
N TYR A 131 8.21 -9.53 -17.81
CA TYR A 131 7.99 -8.16 -18.30
C TYR A 131 9.05 -7.73 -19.31
N LEU A 132 10.32 -8.05 -19.08
CA LEU A 132 11.39 -7.76 -20.03
C LEU A 132 11.18 -8.47 -21.38
N LYS A 133 10.73 -9.73 -21.36
CA LYS A 133 10.41 -10.49 -22.58
C LYS A 133 9.20 -9.90 -23.31
N ALA A 134 8.18 -9.47 -22.57
CA ALA A 134 6.99 -8.84 -23.15
C ALA A 134 7.35 -7.51 -23.83
N ASP A 135 8.19 -6.68 -23.22
CA ASP A 135 8.66 -5.42 -23.77
C ASP A 135 9.53 -5.64 -25.04
N ALA A 136 10.39 -6.67 -25.04
CA ALA A 136 11.18 -7.03 -26.22
C ALA A 136 10.35 -7.59 -27.37
N ALA A 137 9.17 -8.14 -27.10
CA ALA A 137 8.24 -8.68 -28.08
C ALA A 137 7.29 -7.63 -28.66
N GLN A 138 7.17 -6.45 -28.04
CA GLN A 138 6.37 -5.34 -28.58
C GLN A 138 7.15 -4.58 -29.65
N PRO A 139 6.68 -4.53 -30.92
CA PRO A 139 7.27 -3.65 -31.92
C PRO A 139 7.12 -2.19 -31.46
N ALA A 140 8.16 -1.39 -31.68
CA ALA A 140 8.29 0.00 -31.22
C ALA A 140 7.18 0.97 -31.70
N ASP A 141 6.30 0.54 -32.64
CA ASP A 141 5.27 1.37 -33.25
C ASP A 141 4.01 1.60 -32.37
N VAL A 142 3.83 0.88 -31.26
CA VAL A 142 2.60 1.02 -30.44
C VAL A 142 2.74 2.11 -29.38
N ALA A 143 3.95 2.56 -29.08
CA ALA A 143 4.20 3.58 -28.04
C ALA A 143 3.79 5.01 -28.50
N ALA A 144 3.64 5.25 -29.80
CA ALA A 144 3.29 6.58 -30.34
C ALA A 144 1.78 6.83 -30.50
N ALA A 145 0.92 5.80 -30.32
CA ALA A 145 -0.51 5.90 -30.59
C ALA A 145 -1.39 6.08 -29.34
N ALA A 146 -0.82 6.06 -28.16
CA ALA A 146 -1.58 6.22 -26.92
C ALA A 146 -1.43 7.62 -26.31
N THR A 147 -1.80 8.65 -27.06
CA THR A 147 -2.24 9.91 -26.44
C THR A 147 -3.72 9.74 -26.10
N PRO A 148 -4.12 9.69 -24.84
CA PRO A 148 -5.54 9.74 -24.49
C PRO A 148 -6.06 11.14 -24.88
N LYS A 149 -6.92 11.18 -25.89
CA LYS A 149 -7.56 12.40 -26.38
C LYS A 149 -8.78 12.79 -25.54
N GLU A 150 -8.96 12.17 -24.39
CA GLU A 150 -10.10 12.42 -23.53
C GLU A 150 -9.61 12.87 -22.15
N PRO A 151 -9.94 14.10 -21.72
CA PRO A 151 -9.64 14.52 -20.37
C PRO A 151 -10.45 13.64 -19.40
N LEU A 152 -9.74 13.05 -18.44
CA LEU A 152 -10.37 12.32 -17.32
C LEU A 152 -11.43 13.22 -16.68
N PRO A 153 -12.65 12.72 -16.44
CA PRO A 153 -13.66 13.47 -15.71
C PRO A 153 -13.10 13.89 -14.35
N SER A 154 -13.29 15.17 -14.02
CA SER A 154 -12.82 15.73 -12.76
C SER A 154 -13.44 14.94 -11.60
N MET A 155 -12.65 14.49 -10.65
CA MET A 155 -13.13 13.79 -9.44
C MET A 155 -14.05 14.65 -8.56
N ASN A 156 -14.21 15.95 -8.89
CA ASN A 156 -15.08 16.86 -8.14
C ASN A 156 -16.56 16.72 -8.48
N ASP A 157 -16.94 16.03 -9.58
CA ASP A 157 -18.33 15.90 -9.99
C ASP A 157 -19.03 14.62 -9.47
N ALA A 158 -18.35 13.77 -8.73
CA ALA A 158 -18.87 12.44 -8.35
C ALA A 158 -19.14 12.23 -6.86
N VAL A 159 -19.02 13.24 -5.99
CA VAL A 159 -19.33 13.08 -4.55
C VAL A 159 -20.57 13.93 -4.24
N PRO A 160 -21.79 13.33 -4.11
CA PRO A 160 -22.92 14.03 -3.56
C PRO A 160 -22.62 14.39 -2.09
N PRO A 161 -23.03 15.58 -1.60
CA PRO A 161 -22.78 15.97 -0.21
C PRO A 161 -23.49 15.01 0.74
N ILE A 162 -22.72 14.37 1.61
CA ILE A 162 -23.24 13.56 2.70
C ILE A 162 -23.80 14.52 3.74
N GLY A 163 -25.15 14.63 3.79
CA GLY A 163 -25.82 15.36 4.86
C GLY A 163 -26.83 16.41 4.41
N ALA A 164 -27.94 15.98 3.82
CA ALA A 164 -29.18 16.70 3.94
C ALA A 164 -30.22 15.76 4.55
N ALA A 165 -30.37 15.84 5.87
CA ALA A 165 -31.51 15.27 6.57
C ALA A 165 -32.77 15.92 6.03
N GLN A 166 -33.59 15.15 5.34
CA GLN A 166 -34.93 15.57 4.98
C GLN A 166 -35.78 15.51 6.26
N THR A 167 -36.07 16.67 6.83
CA THR A 167 -37.15 16.83 7.78
C THR A 167 -38.45 16.68 7.02
N GLY A 168 -39.07 15.51 7.16
CA GLY A 168 -40.45 15.28 6.67
C GLY A 168 -41.43 16.11 7.46
N ASP A 169 -42.07 17.03 6.76
CA ASP A 169 -43.28 17.75 7.24
C ASP A 169 -44.51 16.87 6.94
N ASP A 170 -44.99 16.18 7.98
CA ASP A 170 -46.23 15.41 7.97
C ASP A 170 -47.36 16.31 8.39
N SER A 171 -47.90 17.10 7.46
CA SER A 171 -49.16 17.78 7.64
C SER A 171 -50.33 16.82 7.43
N GLN A 172 -50.86 16.31 8.53
CA GLN A 172 -52.14 15.59 8.62
C GLN A 172 -53.29 16.50 8.15
N LYS A 173 -53.90 16.08 7.06
CA LYS A 173 -55.23 16.60 6.69
C LYS A 173 -56.33 15.61 7.10
N ALA A 174 -56.97 15.92 8.23
CA ALA A 174 -58.19 15.28 8.64
C ALA A 174 -59.33 15.59 7.62
N THR A 175 -60.01 14.56 7.14
CA THR A 175 -61.30 14.72 6.45
C THR A 175 -62.35 13.88 7.19
N THR A 176 -63.23 14.57 7.85
CA THR A 176 -64.50 14.12 8.45
C THR A 176 -65.47 13.76 7.32
N THR A 177 -66.09 12.56 7.40
CA THR A 177 -67.43 12.38 6.79
C THR A 177 -68.21 11.38 7.63
N LYS A 178 -69.22 11.87 8.22
CA LYS A 178 -70.62 11.44 8.54
C LYS A 178 -70.85 9.91 8.72
#